data_99de0abae4b3f91cacadfa145447de71
#
_entry.id   99de0abae4b3f91cacadfa145447de71
#
_cell.length_a   1.000
_cell.length_b   1.000
_cell.length_c   1.000
_cell.angle_alpha   90.00
_cell.angle_beta   90.00
_cell.angle_gamma   90.00
#
_symmetry.space_group_name_H-M   'P 1'
#
loop_
_entity.id
_entity.type
_entity.pdbx_description
1 polymer ?
#
loop_
_entity_poly.entity_id
_entity_poly.type
_entity_poly.pdbx_seq_one_letter_code
_entity_poly.pdbx_strand_id
1 'polypeptide(L)'
;MAACRRIMRHLWLVLALIPLPAWGGAEGAAFIYVTNSAGDSIHVIDPATNKVVQEIKGIEAAHGIAPSPDGARVYVSNEADSTLDVFDRSSGALIKKVPLSNHPNNIAVTKTGDRILVAIARGSGAVDVIDAKTLTRTKSILVKGRLHNIYVTPDGKHLIAGSIPGKLLTVIDLEREVPIWELSFDLGVRPMTIEAGPDGSTKRIFVQLSDTNGFAVVDFAARKEVARIKLPETSVEFETDAGRATAPSHGIGVAPDGRTLWVTSIPNNAVFVYALPDLRPIGEIALPTLKLAGHRPIASVPNWVTFTPDSKTIYISNAAIKSVTAIDTEHKMVKAVIPVGEVPKRITTLVAK
;
A
#
# COMPACT_ATOMS: atom_id res chain seq x y z
N MET A 1 42.61 56.57 -43.06
CA MET A 1 41.58 55.53 -43.16
C MET A 1 41.87 54.50 -42.12
N ALA A 2 41.16 54.57 -40.98
CA ALA A 2 41.39 53.67 -39.83
C ALA A 2 40.31 52.60 -39.82
N ALA A 3 40.71 51.32 -39.91
CA ALA A 3 39.84 50.19 -39.88
C ALA A 3 39.54 49.77 -38.42
N CYS A 4 38.28 49.90 -38.01
CA CYS A 4 37.84 49.53 -36.69
C CYS A 4 37.57 48.00 -36.66
N ARG A 5 38.40 47.18 -35.95
CA ARG A 5 38.19 45.77 -35.70
C ARG A 5 37.26 45.64 -34.47
N ARG A 6 36.01 45.17 -34.67
CA ARG A 6 35.10 44.72 -33.61
C ARG A 6 35.56 43.35 -33.11
N ILE A 7 35.94 43.26 -31.85
CA ILE A 7 36.20 42.00 -31.15
C ILE A 7 34.86 41.55 -30.55
N MET A 8 34.29 40.49 -31.09
CA MET A 8 33.11 39.81 -30.58
C MET A 8 33.55 38.87 -29.44
N ARG A 9 33.27 39.25 -28.20
CA ARG A 9 33.46 38.41 -27.03
C ARG A 9 32.31 37.42 -26.94
N HIS A 10 32.55 36.14 -27.18
CA HIS A 10 31.60 35.06 -26.91
C HIS A 10 31.57 34.80 -25.40
N LEU A 11 30.46 35.17 -24.79
CA LEU A 11 30.16 34.83 -23.39
C LEU A 11 29.64 33.39 -23.36
N TRP A 12 30.52 32.44 -22.92
CA TRP A 12 30.09 31.08 -22.64
C TRP A 12 29.36 31.07 -21.31
N LEU A 13 27.99 30.92 -21.33
CA LEU A 13 27.22 30.64 -20.13
C LEU A 13 27.52 29.20 -19.72
N VAL A 14 28.34 28.99 -18.73
CA VAL A 14 28.49 27.70 -18.06
C VAL A 14 27.24 27.54 -17.14
N LEU A 15 26.24 26.78 -17.58
CA LEU A 15 25.21 26.30 -16.71
C LEU A 15 25.85 25.31 -15.72
N ALA A 16 26.12 25.74 -14.51
CA ALA A 16 26.46 24.86 -13.40
C ALA A 16 25.23 24.03 -13.10
N LEU A 17 25.23 22.75 -13.48
CA LEU A 17 24.31 21.75 -12.96
C LEU A 17 24.59 21.64 -11.45
N ILE A 18 23.74 22.29 -10.64
CA ILE A 18 23.73 22.08 -9.19
C ILE A 18 23.17 20.68 -9.00
N PRO A 19 23.94 19.71 -8.50
CA PRO A 19 23.37 18.41 -8.16
C PRO A 19 22.31 18.61 -7.08
N LEU A 20 21.08 18.19 -7.35
CA LEU A 20 20.06 18.10 -6.33
C LEU A 20 20.63 17.21 -5.19
N PRO A 21 20.50 17.62 -3.93
CA PRO A 21 20.99 16.81 -2.83
C PRO A 21 20.30 15.44 -2.87
N ALA A 22 21.08 14.37 -2.94
CA ALA A 22 20.58 13.03 -2.73
C ALA A 22 19.99 12.99 -1.31
N TRP A 23 18.70 12.75 -1.19
CA TRP A 23 18.01 12.62 0.09
C TRP A 23 18.42 11.28 0.75
N GLY A 24 19.61 11.23 1.30
CA GLY A 24 20.01 10.20 2.24
C GLY A 24 19.35 10.49 3.59
N GLY A 25 18.15 9.97 3.84
CA GLY A 25 17.57 9.99 5.17
C GLY A 25 18.54 9.36 6.17
N ALA A 26 18.58 9.89 7.41
CA ALA A 26 19.38 9.29 8.48
C ALA A 26 19.02 7.81 8.63
N GLU A 27 20.00 6.98 8.99
CA GLU A 27 19.78 5.56 9.27
C GLU A 27 18.66 5.41 10.31
N GLY A 28 17.68 4.54 10.02
CA GLY A 28 16.47 4.39 10.84
C GLY A 28 15.33 5.35 10.53
N ALA A 29 15.50 6.33 9.61
CA ALA A 29 14.40 7.21 9.22
C ALA A 29 13.31 6.44 8.46
N ALA A 30 12.06 6.66 8.85
CA ALA A 30 10.91 6.12 8.14
C ALA A 30 10.42 7.09 7.07
N PHE A 31 9.94 6.55 5.95
CA PHE A 31 9.29 7.29 4.87
C PHE A 31 8.00 6.59 4.45
N ILE A 32 7.00 7.37 4.07
CA ILE A 32 5.71 6.87 3.62
C ILE A 32 5.62 7.02 2.11
N TYR A 33 5.50 5.91 1.40
CA TYR A 33 5.38 5.84 -0.04
C TYR A 33 3.93 5.66 -0.45
N VAL A 34 3.45 6.45 -1.39
CA VAL A 34 2.07 6.46 -1.87
C VAL A 34 2.04 6.34 -3.39
N THR A 35 1.37 5.31 -3.92
CA THR A 35 1.13 5.19 -5.36
C THR A 35 -0.07 6.02 -5.79
N ASN A 36 0.08 6.82 -6.84
CA ASN A 36 -0.98 7.62 -7.45
C ASN A 36 -1.52 6.85 -8.68
N SER A 37 -2.53 5.99 -8.45
CA SER A 37 -2.93 4.95 -9.42
C SER A 37 -3.63 5.45 -10.69
N ALA A 38 -4.10 6.69 -10.74
CA ALA A 38 -4.61 7.32 -11.96
C ALA A 38 -3.63 8.40 -12.50
N GLY A 39 -2.45 8.49 -11.91
CA GLY A 39 -1.35 9.34 -12.34
C GLY A 39 -0.15 8.49 -12.81
N ASP A 40 0.99 9.14 -12.89
CA ASP A 40 2.25 8.57 -13.35
C ASP A 40 3.36 8.61 -12.29
N SER A 41 2.98 8.71 -11.00
CA SER A 41 3.94 9.01 -9.94
C SER A 41 3.72 8.25 -8.63
N ILE A 42 4.77 8.24 -7.82
CA ILE A 42 4.76 7.87 -6.41
C ILE A 42 5.22 9.09 -5.62
N HIS A 43 4.48 9.44 -4.57
CA HIS A 43 4.91 10.46 -3.62
C HIS A 43 5.53 9.82 -2.38
N VAL A 44 6.61 10.43 -1.89
CA VAL A 44 7.30 10.04 -0.65
C VAL A 44 7.08 11.13 0.39
N ILE A 45 6.49 10.74 1.52
CA ILE A 45 6.17 11.66 2.62
C ILE A 45 7.16 11.40 3.76
N ASP A 46 7.71 12.47 4.32
CA ASP A 46 8.49 12.44 5.55
C ASP A 46 7.55 12.56 6.76
N PRO A 47 7.48 11.54 7.64
CA PRO A 47 6.62 11.57 8.84
C PRO A 47 7.01 12.65 9.86
N ALA A 48 8.26 13.09 9.87
CA ALA A 48 8.70 14.13 10.81
C ALA A 48 8.09 15.50 10.47
N THR A 49 7.86 15.76 9.18
CA THR A 49 7.34 17.05 8.69
C THR A 49 5.92 16.94 8.14
N ASN A 50 5.44 15.74 7.86
CA ASN A 50 4.19 15.47 7.13
C ASN A 50 4.13 16.19 5.77
N LYS A 51 5.24 16.21 5.05
CA LYS A 51 5.36 16.82 3.71
C LYS A 51 5.85 15.81 2.69
N VAL A 52 5.43 15.98 1.44
CA VAL A 52 6.03 15.27 0.31
C VAL A 52 7.45 15.80 0.13
N VAL A 53 8.43 14.89 0.16
CA VAL A 53 9.85 15.19 0.05
C VAL A 53 10.48 14.68 -1.24
N GLN A 54 9.81 13.73 -1.92
CA GLN A 54 10.26 13.20 -3.21
C GLN A 54 9.05 12.80 -4.04
N GLU A 55 9.16 12.98 -5.35
CA GLU A 55 8.23 12.47 -6.35
C GLU A 55 9.00 11.61 -7.35
N ILE A 56 8.60 10.33 -7.49
CA ILE A 56 9.15 9.38 -8.45
C ILE A 56 8.15 9.30 -9.60
N LYS A 57 8.58 9.68 -10.81
CA LYS A 57 7.73 9.76 -12.02
C LYS A 57 7.96 8.65 -13.02
N GLY A 58 7.09 8.56 -14.02
CA GLY A 58 7.22 7.65 -15.16
C GLY A 58 6.70 6.24 -14.90
N ILE A 59 5.75 6.09 -13.95
CA ILE A 59 5.09 4.81 -13.65
C ILE A 59 3.60 4.98 -13.90
N GLU A 60 3.16 4.73 -15.12
CA GLU A 60 1.74 4.76 -15.45
C GLU A 60 1.00 3.65 -14.70
N ALA A 61 -0.13 3.99 -14.07
CA ALA A 61 -0.95 3.06 -13.29
C ALA A 61 -0.16 2.29 -12.19
N ALA A 62 0.66 2.99 -11.42
CA ALA A 62 1.33 2.46 -10.25
C ALA A 62 0.31 1.92 -9.24
N HIS A 63 0.39 0.63 -8.87
CA HIS A 63 -0.60 0.03 -7.97
C HIS A 63 0.00 -0.53 -6.70
N GLY A 64 0.59 -1.72 -6.72
CA GLY A 64 1.28 -2.31 -5.56
C GLY A 64 2.61 -1.64 -5.30
N ILE A 65 3.00 -1.54 -4.05
CA ILE A 65 4.29 -1.01 -3.64
C ILE A 65 4.82 -1.75 -2.41
N ALA A 66 6.09 -2.10 -2.43
CA ALA A 66 6.77 -2.73 -1.31
C ALA A 66 8.25 -2.31 -1.27
N PRO A 67 8.84 -2.05 -0.08
CA PRO A 67 10.26 -1.83 0.07
C PRO A 67 11.04 -3.14 0.08
N SER A 68 12.32 -3.09 -0.29
CA SER A 68 13.26 -4.15 0.07
C SER A 68 13.57 -4.11 1.58
N PRO A 69 13.81 -5.26 2.24
CA PRO A 69 14.09 -5.29 3.68
C PRO A 69 15.35 -4.54 4.11
N ASP A 70 16.30 -4.33 3.20
CA ASP A 70 17.48 -3.50 3.42
C ASP A 70 17.23 -1.99 3.23
N GLY A 71 16.00 -1.64 2.79
CA GLY A 71 15.61 -0.26 2.55
C GLY A 71 16.27 0.41 1.34
N ALA A 72 17.01 -0.34 0.51
CA ALA A 72 17.73 0.22 -0.64
C ALA A 72 16.88 0.40 -1.89
N ARG A 73 15.83 -0.41 -2.05
CA ARG A 73 14.98 -0.46 -3.24
C ARG A 73 13.51 -0.30 -2.93
N VAL A 74 12.77 0.17 -3.91
CA VAL A 74 11.31 0.21 -3.91
C VAL A 74 10.81 -0.58 -5.12
N TYR A 75 9.91 -1.54 -4.86
CA TYR A 75 9.27 -2.39 -5.86
C TYR A 75 7.86 -1.89 -6.12
N VAL A 76 7.49 -1.70 -7.37
CA VAL A 76 6.18 -1.17 -7.78
C VAL A 76 5.58 -2.06 -8.86
N SER A 77 4.33 -2.48 -8.68
CA SER A 77 3.60 -3.14 -9.76
C SER A 77 3.05 -2.09 -10.73
N ASN A 78 3.44 -2.20 -11.98
CA ASN A 78 2.98 -1.36 -13.07
C ASN A 78 1.88 -2.10 -13.83
N GLU A 79 0.62 -1.64 -13.65
CA GLU A 79 -0.54 -2.29 -14.26
C GLU A 79 -0.62 -2.04 -15.77
N ALA A 80 -0.11 -0.90 -16.26
CA ALA A 80 -0.12 -0.56 -17.68
C ALA A 80 0.82 -1.47 -18.48
N ASP A 81 2.05 -1.65 -17.99
CA ASP A 81 3.09 -2.41 -18.70
C ASP A 81 3.11 -3.90 -18.35
N SER A 82 2.37 -4.33 -17.31
CA SER A 82 2.47 -5.68 -16.74
C SER A 82 3.89 -6.02 -16.30
N THR A 83 4.54 -5.08 -15.57
CA THR A 83 5.90 -5.23 -15.05
C THR A 83 5.95 -5.03 -13.52
N LEU A 84 7.02 -5.55 -12.93
CA LEU A 84 7.53 -5.10 -11.65
C LEU A 84 8.62 -4.07 -11.93
N ASP A 85 8.36 -2.82 -11.59
CA ASP A 85 9.32 -1.74 -11.74
C ASP A 85 10.14 -1.60 -10.45
N VAL A 86 11.46 -1.60 -10.57
CA VAL A 86 12.41 -1.57 -9.44
C VAL A 86 13.12 -0.24 -9.44
N PHE A 87 13.04 0.50 -8.34
CA PHE A 87 13.64 1.82 -8.18
C PHE A 87 14.70 1.82 -7.10
N ASP A 88 15.74 2.60 -7.30
CA ASP A 88 16.65 3.01 -6.23
C ASP A 88 15.93 3.97 -5.30
N ARG A 89 15.92 3.68 -4.01
CA ARG A 89 15.21 4.48 -3.03
C ARG A 89 15.74 5.91 -2.91
N SER A 90 17.04 6.06 -2.92
CA SER A 90 17.70 7.35 -2.62
C SER A 90 17.54 8.36 -3.75
N SER A 91 17.70 7.91 -4.96
CA SER A 91 17.63 8.76 -6.17
C SER A 91 16.25 8.77 -6.83
N GLY A 92 15.40 7.75 -6.56
CA GLY A 92 14.15 7.53 -7.29
C GLY A 92 14.38 7.04 -8.73
N ALA A 93 15.61 6.67 -9.10
CA ALA A 93 15.93 6.22 -10.45
C ALA A 93 15.40 4.80 -10.70
N LEU A 94 14.84 4.58 -11.89
CA LEU A 94 14.45 3.25 -12.34
C LEU A 94 15.71 2.39 -12.57
N ILE A 95 15.81 1.27 -11.84
CA ILE A 95 16.86 0.26 -11.99
C ILE A 95 16.49 -0.73 -13.10
N LYS A 96 15.26 -1.26 -13.06
CA LYS A 96 14.82 -2.30 -13.99
C LYS A 96 13.30 -2.41 -14.05
N LYS A 97 12.77 -2.73 -15.24
CA LYS A 97 11.43 -3.28 -15.44
C LYS A 97 11.51 -4.79 -15.62
N VAL A 98 10.86 -5.56 -14.76
CA VAL A 98 10.86 -7.02 -14.80
C VAL A 98 9.53 -7.47 -15.39
N PRO A 99 9.50 -8.14 -16.56
CA PRO A 99 8.27 -8.63 -17.15
C PRO A 99 7.59 -9.68 -16.26
N LEU A 100 6.29 -9.53 -16.04
CA LEU A 100 5.46 -10.45 -15.28
C LEU A 100 4.65 -11.37 -16.19
N SER A 101 4.09 -12.44 -15.62
CA SER A 101 3.29 -13.41 -16.40
C SER A 101 1.98 -12.82 -16.90
N ASN A 102 1.42 -11.84 -16.20
CA ASN A 102 0.22 -11.11 -16.60
C ASN A 102 0.07 -9.84 -15.72
N HIS A 103 -1.07 -9.17 -15.81
CA HIS A 103 -1.42 -7.95 -15.08
C HIS A 103 -1.25 -8.10 -13.57
N PRO A 104 -0.37 -7.31 -12.95
CA PRO A 104 -0.07 -7.43 -11.52
C PRO A 104 -1.09 -6.69 -10.65
N ASN A 105 -1.02 -6.93 -9.33
CA ASN A 105 -1.70 -6.12 -8.33
C ASN A 105 -0.76 -5.87 -7.13
N ASN A 106 -0.87 -6.64 -6.06
CA ASN A 106 -0.09 -6.44 -4.85
C ASN A 106 1.28 -7.12 -4.89
N ILE A 107 2.19 -6.60 -4.08
CA ILE A 107 3.55 -7.10 -3.92
C ILE A 107 3.77 -7.48 -2.45
N ALA A 108 4.47 -8.56 -2.22
CA ALA A 108 5.06 -8.92 -0.93
C ALA A 108 6.54 -9.27 -1.13
N VAL A 109 7.35 -9.07 -0.11
CA VAL A 109 8.77 -9.42 -0.12
C VAL A 109 9.01 -10.41 1.01
N THR A 110 9.80 -11.46 0.76
CA THR A 110 10.20 -12.40 1.81
C THR A 110 10.98 -11.67 2.91
N LYS A 111 10.93 -12.15 4.14
CA LYS A 111 11.66 -11.53 5.25
C LYS A 111 13.17 -11.49 5.04
N THR A 112 13.71 -12.48 4.37
CA THR A 112 15.12 -12.57 3.96
C THR A 112 15.48 -11.60 2.83
N GLY A 113 14.46 -11.07 2.12
CA GLY A 113 14.66 -10.18 0.98
C GLY A 113 15.16 -10.85 -0.29
N ASP A 114 15.20 -12.18 -0.32
CA ASP A 114 15.70 -12.96 -1.45
C ASP A 114 14.69 -13.07 -2.60
N ARG A 115 13.39 -12.98 -2.29
CA ARG A 115 12.30 -13.08 -3.29
C ARG A 115 11.30 -11.95 -3.18
N ILE A 116 10.87 -11.47 -4.34
CA ILE A 116 9.76 -10.54 -4.50
C ILE A 116 8.60 -11.35 -5.08
N LEU A 117 7.46 -11.27 -4.45
CA LEU A 117 6.25 -12.02 -4.77
C LEU A 117 5.21 -11.04 -5.31
N VAL A 118 4.66 -11.31 -6.51
CA VAL A 118 3.69 -10.42 -7.15
C VAL A 118 2.40 -11.15 -7.43
N ALA A 119 1.29 -10.62 -6.90
CA ALA A 119 -0.05 -11.13 -7.17
C ALA A 119 -0.45 -10.85 -8.62
N ILE A 120 -0.87 -11.88 -9.36
CA ILE A 120 -1.34 -11.76 -10.74
C ILE A 120 -2.87 -11.70 -10.75
N ALA A 121 -3.40 -10.57 -11.20
CA ALA A 121 -4.82 -10.23 -11.14
C ALA A 121 -5.62 -10.61 -12.39
N ARG A 122 -4.98 -11.15 -13.41
CA ARG A 122 -5.63 -11.66 -14.64
C ARG A 122 -5.19 -13.09 -14.97
N GLY A 123 -5.89 -13.74 -15.87
CA GLY A 123 -5.66 -15.15 -16.19
C GLY A 123 -6.25 -16.10 -15.15
N SER A 124 -5.61 -17.25 -14.91
CA SER A 124 -6.09 -18.29 -13.99
C SER A 124 -5.81 -17.99 -12.52
N GLY A 125 -4.93 -17.03 -12.23
CA GLY A 125 -4.43 -16.71 -10.90
C GLY A 125 -3.05 -17.30 -10.63
N ALA A 126 -2.11 -16.46 -10.22
CA ALA A 126 -0.76 -16.86 -9.89
C ALA A 126 -0.09 -15.89 -8.92
N VAL A 127 0.97 -16.33 -8.27
CA VAL A 127 1.98 -15.49 -7.67
C VAL A 127 3.26 -15.63 -8.47
N ASP A 128 3.69 -14.55 -9.12
CA ASP A 128 5.00 -14.52 -9.77
C ASP A 128 6.10 -14.36 -8.72
N VAL A 129 7.12 -15.19 -8.82
CA VAL A 129 8.30 -15.20 -7.95
C VAL A 129 9.46 -14.59 -8.70
N ILE A 130 10.01 -13.51 -8.17
CA ILE A 130 11.14 -12.79 -8.73
C ILE A 130 12.34 -12.93 -7.78
N ASP A 131 13.48 -13.35 -8.28
CA ASP A 131 14.74 -13.33 -7.56
C ASP A 131 15.18 -11.86 -7.35
N ALA A 132 15.33 -11.45 -6.09
CA ALA A 132 15.60 -10.05 -5.75
C ALA A 132 17.02 -9.60 -6.08
N LYS A 133 17.97 -10.54 -6.26
CA LYS A 133 19.37 -10.25 -6.62
C LYS A 133 19.53 -10.03 -8.12
N THR A 134 18.99 -10.95 -8.92
CA THR A 134 19.10 -10.92 -10.38
C THR A 134 18.01 -10.09 -11.05
N LEU A 135 16.92 -9.79 -10.31
CA LEU A 135 15.73 -9.11 -10.80
C LEU A 135 15.16 -9.83 -12.03
N THR A 136 14.99 -11.14 -11.91
CA THR A 136 14.40 -11.99 -12.96
C THR A 136 13.24 -12.81 -12.37
N ARG A 137 12.16 -12.94 -13.13
CA ARG A 137 11.07 -13.85 -12.76
C ARG A 137 11.56 -15.29 -12.92
N THR A 138 11.53 -16.05 -11.84
CA THR A 138 12.01 -17.44 -11.79
C THR A 138 10.90 -18.43 -12.10
N LYS A 139 9.69 -18.17 -11.59
CA LYS A 139 8.50 -19.02 -11.81
C LYS A 139 7.21 -18.29 -11.45
N SER A 140 6.09 -18.98 -11.65
CA SER A 140 4.77 -18.60 -11.17
C SER A 140 4.18 -19.74 -10.34
N ILE A 141 3.74 -19.45 -9.11
CA ILE A 141 3.00 -20.38 -8.26
C ILE A 141 1.54 -20.28 -8.65
N LEU A 142 0.98 -21.34 -9.20
CA LEU A 142 -0.42 -21.36 -9.62
C LEU A 142 -1.34 -21.47 -8.40
N VAL A 143 -2.41 -20.67 -8.37
CA VAL A 143 -3.44 -20.67 -7.34
C VAL A 143 -4.82 -20.59 -7.99
N LYS A 144 -5.87 -20.97 -7.26
CA LYS A 144 -7.23 -20.82 -7.75
C LYS A 144 -7.70 -19.38 -7.67
N GLY A 145 -8.21 -18.88 -8.80
CA GLY A 145 -8.81 -17.55 -8.91
C GLY A 145 -7.77 -16.42 -9.01
N ARG A 146 -8.15 -15.37 -9.70
CA ARG A 146 -7.33 -14.17 -9.91
C ARG A 146 -7.06 -13.48 -8.59
N LEU A 147 -5.78 -13.21 -8.31
CA LEU A 147 -5.37 -12.62 -7.04
C LEU A 147 -5.56 -11.11 -7.01
N HIS A 148 -5.91 -10.60 -5.83
CA HIS A 148 -5.95 -9.18 -5.56
C HIS A 148 -4.89 -8.77 -4.53
N ASN A 149 -4.73 -9.53 -3.45
CA ASN A 149 -3.78 -9.20 -2.39
C ASN A 149 -2.97 -10.42 -1.96
N ILE A 150 -1.71 -10.18 -1.58
CA ILE A 150 -0.83 -11.17 -0.99
C ILE A 150 -0.07 -10.57 0.19
N TYR A 151 0.21 -11.38 1.22
CA TYR A 151 0.91 -10.95 2.43
C TYR A 151 1.79 -12.08 2.96
N VAL A 152 3.05 -11.80 3.26
CA VAL A 152 3.93 -12.74 3.97
C VAL A 152 3.55 -12.75 5.45
N THR A 153 3.49 -13.94 6.03
CA THR A 153 3.16 -14.11 7.45
C THR A 153 4.27 -13.53 8.37
N PRO A 154 3.93 -13.17 9.61
CA PRO A 154 4.90 -12.60 10.55
C PRO A 154 6.12 -13.49 10.82
N ASP A 155 5.98 -14.81 10.76
CA ASP A 155 7.09 -15.78 10.88
C ASP A 155 7.88 -15.98 9.57
N GLY A 156 7.39 -15.41 8.45
CA GLY A 156 8.02 -15.53 7.12
C GLY A 156 7.84 -16.89 6.44
N LYS A 157 7.05 -17.80 7.01
CA LYS A 157 6.91 -19.17 6.50
C LYS A 157 5.87 -19.31 5.39
N HIS A 158 4.85 -18.44 5.39
CA HIS A 158 3.73 -18.56 4.47
C HIS A 158 3.45 -17.26 3.73
N LEU A 159 2.80 -17.40 2.58
CA LEU A 159 2.15 -16.30 1.86
C LEU A 159 0.64 -16.53 1.91
N ILE A 160 -0.09 -15.49 2.30
CA ILE A 160 -1.55 -15.49 2.29
C ILE A 160 -1.99 -14.72 1.06
N ALA A 161 -2.81 -15.34 0.21
CA ALA A 161 -3.29 -14.78 -1.03
C ALA A 161 -4.82 -14.70 -1.04
N GLY A 162 -5.36 -13.55 -1.44
CA GLY A 162 -6.80 -13.31 -1.53
C GLY A 162 -7.27 -13.14 -2.97
N SER A 163 -8.38 -13.79 -3.31
CA SER A 163 -9.04 -13.67 -4.61
C SER A 163 -10.44 -13.08 -4.46
N ILE A 164 -10.72 -11.99 -5.17
CA ILE A 164 -12.05 -11.39 -5.21
C ILE A 164 -13.01 -12.30 -5.99
N PRO A 165 -12.75 -12.63 -7.28
CA PRO A 165 -13.69 -13.44 -8.05
C PRO A 165 -13.75 -14.90 -7.60
N GLY A 166 -12.65 -15.41 -7.03
CA GLY A 166 -12.59 -16.75 -6.48
C GLY A 166 -13.25 -16.87 -5.10
N LYS A 167 -13.50 -15.74 -4.41
CA LYS A 167 -14.01 -15.72 -3.04
C LYS A 167 -13.18 -16.60 -2.11
N LEU A 168 -11.87 -16.58 -2.28
CA LEU A 168 -10.96 -17.58 -1.75
C LEU A 168 -9.76 -16.90 -1.08
N LEU A 169 -9.39 -17.39 0.09
CA LEU A 169 -8.12 -17.16 0.73
C LEU A 169 -7.29 -18.43 0.57
N THR A 170 -6.10 -18.31 0.01
CA THR A 170 -5.14 -19.41 -0.19
C THR A 170 -3.90 -19.16 0.64
N VAL A 171 -3.44 -20.15 1.37
CA VAL A 171 -2.16 -20.11 2.08
C VAL A 171 -1.14 -20.99 1.35
N ILE A 172 0.00 -20.38 1.08
CA ILE A 172 1.11 -20.95 0.31
C ILE A 172 2.29 -21.13 1.27
N ASP A 173 2.88 -22.30 1.30
CA ASP A 173 4.16 -22.57 1.95
C ASP A 173 5.29 -21.94 1.15
N LEU A 174 6.05 -21.03 1.76
CA LEU A 174 7.10 -20.28 1.05
C LEU A 174 8.40 -21.05 0.85
N GLU A 175 8.65 -22.11 1.62
CA GLU A 175 9.80 -22.98 1.41
C GLU A 175 9.56 -23.92 0.23
N ARG A 176 8.39 -24.56 0.20
CA ARG A 176 7.98 -25.52 -0.85
C ARG A 176 7.40 -24.82 -2.07
N GLU A 177 6.93 -23.57 -1.92
CA GLU A 177 6.27 -22.74 -2.92
C GLU A 177 5.04 -23.43 -3.56
N VAL A 178 4.22 -24.00 -2.69
CA VAL A 178 2.96 -24.67 -3.07
C VAL A 178 1.82 -24.22 -2.14
N PRO A 179 0.57 -24.15 -2.65
CA PRO A 179 -0.62 -23.98 -1.82
C PRO A 179 -0.77 -25.15 -0.85
N ILE A 180 -1.06 -24.87 0.43
CA ILE A 180 -1.19 -25.90 1.48
C ILE A 180 -2.60 -25.99 2.07
N TRP A 181 -3.38 -24.90 2.08
CA TRP A 181 -4.79 -24.91 2.43
C TRP A 181 -5.52 -23.69 1.85
N GLU A 182 -6.83 -23.80 1.76
CA GLU A 182 -7.72 -22.79 1.23
C GLU A 182 -8.92 -22.60 2.16
N LEU A 183 -9.46 -21.37 2.20
CA LEU A 183 -10.70 -21.03 2.90
C LEU A 183 -11.61 -20.26 1.95
N SER A 184 -12.81 -20.81 1.70
CA SER A 184 -13.84 -20.17 0.86
C SER A 184 -14.70 -19.23 1.69
N PHE A 185 -15.10 -18.11 1.09
CA PHE A 185 -16.05 -17.16 1.63
C PHE A 185 -17.27 -17.05 0.72
N ASP A 186 -18.33 -16.47 1.25
CA ASP A 186 -19.53 -16.11 0.47
C ASP A 186 -19.33 -14.88 -0.44
N LEU A 187 -18.32 -14.04 -0.11
CA LEU A 187 -17.98 -12.78 -0.77
C LEU A 187 -16.52 -12.75 -1.19
N GLY A 188 -16.19 -11.82 -2.12
CA GLY A 188 -14.82 -11.67 -2.63
C GLY A 188 -13.84 -11.24 -1.54
N VAL A 189 -12.69 -11.91 -1.47
CA VAL A 189 -11.63 -11.62 -0.50
C VAL A 189 -10.87 -10.37 -0.93
N ARG A 190 -10.92 -9.36 -0.08
CA ARG A 190 -10.36 -8.01 -0.23
C ARG A 190 -9.06 -7.85 0.57
N PRO A 191 -8.56 -6.63 0.81
CA PRO A 191 -7.40 -6.42 1.68
C PRO A 191 -7.54 -7.12 3.02
N MET A 192 -6.40 -7.48 3.58
CA MET A 192 -6.32 -8.14 4.86
C MET A 192 -5.09 -7.67 5.65
N THR A 193 -5.11 -7.93 6.95
CA THR A 193 -3.95 -7.75 7.82
C THR A 193 -3.82 -8.94 8.76
N ILE A 194 -2.63 -9.13 9.31
CA ILE A 194 -2.29 -10.31 10.09
C ILE A 194 -1.97 -9.88 11.52
N GLU A 195 -2.60 -10.52 12.50
CA GLU A 195 -2.20 -10.44 13.89
C GLU A 195 -1.15 -11.50 14.18
N ALA A 196 0.01 -11.05 14.69
CA ALA A 196 1.06 -11.93 15.15
C ALA A 196 0.81 -12.39 16.59
N GLY A 197 1.18 -13.61 16.90
CA GLY A 197 1.35 -14.10 18.27
C GLY A 197 2.64 -13.52 18.91
N PRO A 198 2.79 -13.65 20.22
CA PRO A 198 4.00 -13.19 20.93
C PRO A 198 5.29 -13.85 20.44
N ASP A 199 5.18 -15.04 19.88
CA ASP A 199 6.28 -15.82 19.29
C ASP A 199 6.52 -15.49 17.80
N GLY A 200 5.80 -14.51 17.26
CA GLY A 200 5.84 -14.15 15.84
C GLY A 200 5.04 -15.08 14.93
N SER A 201 4.34 -16.09 15.45
CA SER A 201 3.43 -16.93 14.66
C SER A 201 2.23 -16.14 14.15
N THR A 202 1.58 -16.66 13.09
CA THR A 202 0.31 -16.11 12.62
C THR A 202 -0.82 -16.55 13.54
N LYS A 203 -1.49 -15.60 14.19
CA LYS A 203 -2.61 -15.89 15.10
C LYS A 203 -3.96 -15.76 14.38
N ARG A 204 -4.30 -14.56 13.91
CA ARG A 204 -5.54 -14.29 13.19
C ARG A 204 -5.26 -13.49 11.92
N ILE A 205 -6.16 -13.64 10.94
CA ILE A 205 -6.19 -12.81 9.75
C ILE A 205 -7.49 -12.01 9.79
N PHE A 206 -7.39 -10.69 9.68
CA PHE A 206 -8.55 -9.82 9.53
C PHE A 206 -8.74 -9.54 8.06
N VAL A 207 -9.87 -9.96 7.49
CA VAL A 207 -10.13 -10.00 6.05
C VAL A 207 -11.31 -9.10 5.72
N GLN A 208 -11.09 -8.10 4.87
CA GLN A 208 -12.19 -7.35 4.30
C GLN A 208 -12.84 -8.15 3.16
N LEU A 209 -14.15 -8.04 3.05
CA LEU A 209 -14.93 -8.74 2.03
C LEU A 209 -15.65 -7.74 1.14
N SER A 210 -15.87 -8.12 -0.11
CA SER A 210 -16.68 -7.32 -1.04
C SER A 210 -18.08 -7.08 -0.45
N ASP A 211 -18.64 -5.92 -0.74
CA ASP A 211 -20.00 -5.54 -0.32
C ASP A 211 -20.27 -5.54 1.20
N THR A 212 -19.18 -5.59 2.01
CA THR A 212 -19.26 -5.56 3.45
C THR A 212 -18.58 -4.31 4.01
N ASN A 213 -19.31 -3.48 4.76
CA ASN A 213 -18.72 -2.44 5.60
C ASN A 213 -18.26 -3.09 6.90
N GLY A 214 -17.03 -3.63 6.92
CA GLY A 214 -16.52 -4.42 8.03
C GLY A 214 -15.44 -5.41 7.63
N PHE A 215 -15.26 -6.45 8.44
CA PHE A 215 -14.23 -7.46 8.20
C PHE A 215 -14.60 -8.82 8.83
N ALA A 216 -14.09 -9.89 8.25
CA ALA A 216 -14.12 -11.24 8.82
C ALA A 216 -12.86 -11.49 9.66
N VAL A 217 -12.96 -12.35 10.64
CA VAL A 217 -11.87 -12.81 11.50
C VAL A 217 -11.60 -14.29 11.22
N VAL A 218 -10.42 -14.61 10.77
CA VAL A 218 -9.99 -15.98 10.49
C VAL A 218 -8.99 -16.41 11.57
N ASP A 219 -9.28 -17.51 12.23
CA ASP A 219 -8.31 -18.23 13.06
C ASP A 219 -7.37 -19.01 12.14
N PHE A 220 -6.08 -18.67 12.17
CA PHE A 220 -5.12 -19.27 11.26
C PHE A 220 -4.87 -20.76 11.54
N ALA A 221 -4.77 -21.13 12.82
CA ALA A 221 -4.53 -22.51 13.22
C ALA A 221 -5.75 -23.40 12.95
N ALA A 222 -6.95 -22.90 13.26
CA ALA A 222 -8.21 -23.59 13.00
C ALA A 222 -8.62 -23.56 11.51
N ARG A 223 -7.99 -22.72 10.68
CA ARG A 223 -8.25 -22.57 9.24
C ARG A 223 -9.72 -22.23 8.93
N LYS A 224 -10.35 -21.40 9.74
CA LYS A 224 -11.78 -21.07 9.62
C LYS A 224 -12.08 -19.63 9.97
N GLU A 225 -13.15 -19.10 9.38
CA GLU A 225 -13.79 -17.85 9.85
C GLU A 225 -14.41 -18.11 11.22
N VAL A 226 -14.09 -17.29 12.22
CA VAL A 226 -14.58 -17.42 13.61
C VAL A 226 -15.48 -16.27 13.99
N ALA A 227 -15.44 -15.15 13.29
CA ALA A 227 -16.32 -14.00 13.51
C ALA A 227 -16.39 -13.12 12.26
N ARG A 228 -17.44 -12.31 12.19
CA ARG A 228 -17.60 -11.24 11.20
C ARG A 228 -18.09 -10.00 11.93
N ILE A 229 -17.33 -8.91 11.79
CA ILE A 229 -17.61 -7.63 12.44
C ILE A 229 -18.13 -6.67 11.38
N LYS A 230 -19.32 -6.10 11.63
CA LYS A 230 -19.87 -5.00 10.84
C LYS A 230 -19.50 -3.68 11.50
N LEU A 231 -19.09 -2.70 10.70
CA LEU A 231 -18.93 -1.32 11.16
C LEU A 231 -20.30 -0.66 11.34
N PRO A 232 -20.41 0.37 12.18
CA PRO A 232 -21.65 1.11 12.37
C PRO A 232 -22.19 1.65 11.06
N GLU A 233 -23.52 1.69 10.96
CA GLU A 233 -24.20 2.39 9.87
C GLU A 233 -24.14 3.90 10.09
N THR A 234 -24.19 4.67 9.02
CA THR A 234 -24.21 6.14 9.06
C THR A 234 -25.48 6.65 8.38
N SER A 235 -26.04 7.74 8.93
CA SER A 235 -27.09 8.52 8.27
C SER A 235 -26.54 9.69 7.45
N VAL A 236 -25.21 9.89 7.49
CA VAL A 236 -24.57 10.98 6.74
C VAL A 236 -24.42 10.57 5.28
N GLU A 237 -24.97 11.39 4.39
CA GLU A 237 -24.82 11.20 2.96
C GLU A 237 -23.67 12.04 2.43
N PHE A 238 -22.69 11.38 1.84
CA PHE A 238 -21.61 12.00 1.13
C PHE A 238 -21.85 11.92 -0.37
N GLU A 239 -21.40 12.95 -1.10
CA GLU A 239 -21.19 12.81 -2.53
C GLU A 239 -19.90 11.96 -2.72
N THR A 240 -20.07 10.81 -3.35
CA THR A 240 -18.93 9.92 -3.64
C THR A 240 -19.00 9.58 -5.12
N ASP A 241 -17.86 9.57 -5.79
CA ASP A 241 -17.70 8.85 -7.05
C ASP A 241 -17.65 7.34 -6.73
N ALA A 242 -18.76 6.85 -6.15
CA ALA A 242 -18.90 5.48 -5.63
C ALA A 242 -18.75 4.41 -6.71
N GLY A 243 -18.83 4.78 -7.99
CA GLY A 243 -18.60 3.87 -9.10
C GLY A 243 -17.18 3.27 -9.14
N ARG A 244 -16.24 3.87 -8.38
CA ARG A 244 -14.85 3.40 -8.25
C ARG A 244 -14.56 2.71 -6.91
N ALA A 245 -15.45 2.82 -5.94
CA ALA A 245 -15.30 2.19 -4.63
C ALA A 245 -16.01 0.84 -4.62
N THR A 246 -15.30 -0.21 -5.01
CA THR A 246 -15.84 -1.57 -5.11
C THR A 246 -15.95 -2.31 -3.79
N ALA A 247 -15.62 -1.67 -2.67
CA ALA A 247 -15.76 -2.23 -1.32
C ALA A 247 -16.07 -1.10 -0.33
N PRO A 248 -17.11 -1.23 0.51
CA PRO A 248 -17.45 -0.24 1.53
C PRO A 248 -16.35 -0.06 2.58
N SER A 249 -15.57 -1.10 2.87
CA SER A 249 -14.40 -1.08 3.74
C SER A 249 -13.20 -1.59 2.96
N HIS A 250 -12.06 -0.85 2.93
CA HIS A 250 -10.93 -1.18 2.05
C HIS A 250 -9.57 -1.16 2.74
N GLY A 251 -9.27 -0.20 3.62
CA GLY A 251 -8.02 -0.15 4.38
C GLY A 251 -8.18 -0.88 5.71
N ILE A 252 -7.25 -1.78 6.01
CA ILE A 252 -7.21 -2.49 7.29
C ILE A 252 -5.75 -2.72 7.70
N GLY A 253 -5.41 -2.47 8.98
CA GLY A 253 -4.06 -2.65 9.48
C GLY A 253 -4.00 -2.87 10.98
N VAL A 254 -3.22 -3.86 11.41
CA VAL A 254 -2.79 -4.00 12.81
C VAL A 254 -1.61 -3.05 13.02
N ALA A 255 -1.65 -2.24 14.07
CA ALA A 255 -0.53 -1.39 14.44
C ALA A 255 0.72 -2.22 14.77
N PRO A 256 1.93 -1.75 14.48
CA PRO A 256 3.17 -2.52 14.71
C PRO A 256 3.37 -3.03 16.14
N ASP A 257 2.81 -2.33 17.14
CA ASP A 257 2.84 -2.75 18.56
C ASP A 257 1.86 -3.89 18.90
N GLY A 258 1.03 -4.31 17.92
CA GLY A 258 0.04 -5.39 18.06
C GLY A 258 -1.16 -5.07 18.95
N ARG A 259 -1.36 -3.80 19.37
CA ARG A 259 -2.40 -3.43 20.34
C ARG A 259 -3.71 -3.00 19.72
N THR A 260 -3.69 -2.52 18.49
CA THR A 260 -4.88 -1.96 17.84
C THR A 260 -5.02 -2.43 16.39
N LEU A 261 -6.28 -2.57 15.96
CA LEU A 261 -6.69 -2.81 14.58
C LEU A 261 -7.42 -1.57 14.08
N TRP A 262 -7.02 -1.05 12.92
CA TRP A 262 -7.59 0.12 12.27
C TRP A 262 -8.27 -0.28 10.97
N VAL A 263 -9.52 0.18 10.77
CA VAL A 263 -10.36 -0.24 9.65
C VAL A 263 -11.04 0.98 9.03
N THR A 264 -10.81 1.22 7.75
CA THR A 264 -11.46 2.34 7.04
C THR A 264 -12.88 1.99 6.62
N SER A 265 -13.76 2.99 6.62
CA SER A 265 -15.12 2.91 6.08
C SER A 265 -15.35 4.04 5.08
N ILE A 266 -15.70 3.68 3.86
CA ILE A 266 -16.07 4.64 2.81
C ILE A 266 -17.43 5.27 3.09
N PRO A 267 -18.49 4.50 3.44
CA PRO A 267 -19.79 5.07 3.76
C PRO A 267 -19.75 6.05 4.92
N ASN A 268 -18.98 5.75 5.97
CA ASN A 268 -18.85 6.62 7.14
C ASN A 268 -17.85 7.78 6.91
N ASN A 269 -17.04 7.72 5.85
CA ASN A 269 -15.88 8.60 5.65
C ASN A 269 -15.03 8.71 6.94
N ALA A 270 -14.72 7.55 7.52
CA ALA A 270 -14.09 7.44 8.83
C ALA A 270 -13.11 6.25 8.87
N VAL A 271 -12.29 6.23 9.92
CA VAL A 271 -11.54 5.05 10.33
C VAL A 271 -11.96 4.64 11.73
N PHE A 272 -12.22 3.35 11.91
CA PHE A 272 -12.61 2.73 13.19
C PHE A 272 -11.40 2.04 13.81
N VAL A 273 -11.33 2.10 15.15
CA VAL A 273 -10.23 1.53 15.92
C VAL A 273 -10.76 0.50 16.90
N TYR A 274 -10.13 -0.65 16.89
CA TYR A 274 -10.46 -1.76 17.80
C TYR A 274 -9.23 -2.11 18.65
N ALA A 275 -9.45 -2.36 19.94
CA ALA A 275 -8.45 -2.91 20.82
C ALA A 275 -8.20 -4.38 20.50
N LEU A 276 -6.96 -4.84 20.54
CA LEU A 276 -6.59 -6.24 20.44
C LEU A 276 -6.20 -6.77 21.83
N PRO A 277 -6.50 -8.03 22.13
CA PRO A 277 -7.02 -9.06 21.23
C PRO A 277 -8.56 -9.16 21.18
N ASP A 278 -9.31 -8.43 22.00
CA ASP A 278 -10.76 -8.63 22.24
C ASP A 278 -11.67 -7.98 21.19
N LEU A 279 -11.11 -7.23 20.26
CA LEU A 279 -11.83 -6.50 19.19
C LEU A 279 -12.89 -5.53 19.75
N ARG A 280 -12.67 -4.97 20.92
CA ARG A 280 -13.53 -3.95 21.50
C ARG A 280 -13.34 -2.62 20.75
N PRO A 281 -14.41 -1.99 20.25
CA PRO A 281 -14.28 -0.68 19.60
C PRO A 281 -13.81 0.38 20.60
N ILE A 282 -12.81 1.16 20.22
CA ILE A 282 -12.17 2.18 21.07
C ILE A 282 -12.04 3.56 20.42
N GLY A 283 -12.52 3.71 19.20
CA GLY A 283 -12.51 5.01 18.53
C GLY A 283 -13.10 4.97 17.13
N GLU A 284 -13.59 6.12 16.73
CA GLU A 284 -13.97 6.47 15.37
C GLU A 284 -13.40 7.85 15.07
N ILE A 285 -12.71 7.99 13.94
CA ILE A 285 -12.09 9.24 13.52
C ILE A 285 -12.65 9.60 12.16
N ALA A 286 -13.36 10.73 12.09
CA ALA A 286 -13.85 11.28 10.83
C ALA A 286 -12.67 11.71 9.95
N LEU A 287 -12.77 11.40 8.66
CA LEU A 287 -11.77 11.77 7.67
C LEU A 287 -12.16 13.08 6.95
N PRO A 288 -11.21 13.78 6.36
CA PRO A 288 -11.47 15.02 5.65
C PRO A 288 -12.50 14.84 4.53
N THR A 289 -13.19 15.92 4.21
CA THR A 289 -14.09 16.03 3.05
C THR A 289 -13.68 17.21 2.20
N LEU A 290 -13.92 17.12 0.88
CA LEU A 290 -13.84 18.28 0.01
C LEU A 290 -15.21 18.95 -0.03
N LYS A 291 -15.25 20.25 0.30
CA LYS A 291 -16.47 21.05 0.24
C LYS A 291 -16.47 21.91 -1.02
N LEU A 292 -17.46 21.73 -1.87
CA LEU A 292 -17.71 22.56 -3.03
C LEU A 292 -19.02 23.32 -2.84
N ALA A 293 -19.06 24.59 -3.28
CA ALA A 293 -20.27 25.40 -3.17
C ALA A 293 -21.43 24.76 -3.95
N GLY A 294 -22.58 24.59 -3.30
CA GLY A 294 -23.77 23.99 -3.91
C GLY A 294 -23.79 22.47 -3.99
N HIS A 295 -22.77 21.78 -3.47
CA HIS A 295 -22.66 20.32 -3.45
C HIS A 295 -22.71 19.77 -2.02
N ARG A 296 -23.11 18.49 -1.87
CA ARG A 296 -22.87 17.77 -0.64
C ARG A 296 -21.36 17.59 -0.42
N PRO A 297 -20.88 17.41 0.81
CA PRO A 297 -19.47 17.11 1.06
C PRO A 297 -19.02 15.85 0.29
N ILE A 298 -17.93 15.96 -0.45
CA ILE A 298 -17.32 14.82 -1.14
C ILE A 298 -16.49 14.04 -0.12
N ALA A 299 -16.77 12.76 0.04
CA ALA A 299 -16.02 11.87 0.92
C ALA A 299 -14.57 11.69 0.43
N SER A 300 -13.66 11.42 1.34
CA SER A 300 -12.26 11.17 1.01
C SER A 300 -12.05 9.84 0.26
N VAL A 301 -12.97 8.88 0.37
CA VAL A 301 -12.82 7.51 -0.15
C VAL A 301 -11.53 6.88 0.39
N PRO A 302 -11.46 6.63 1.73
CA PRO A 302 -10.26 6.09 2.36
C PRO A 302 -9.95 4.70 1.82
N ASN A 303 -8.70 4.49 1.43
CA ASN A 303 -8.33 3.30 0.67
C ASN A 303 -7.38 2.39 1.46
N TRP A 304 -6.10 2.73 1.61
CA TRP A 304 -5.09 1.92 2.29
C TRP A 304 -4.56 2.61 3.53
N VAL A 305 -3.96 1.80 4.42
CA VAL A 305 -3.36 2.29 5.66
C VAL A 305 -1.94 1.78 5.82
N THR A 306 -1.09 2.58 6.46
CA THR A 306 0.23 2.18 6.95
C THR A 306 0.56 2.94 8.22
N PHE A 307 1.53 2.45 9.00
CA PHE A 307 1.91 3.04 10.28
C PHE A 307 3.38 3.46 10.27
N THR A 308 3.72 4.43 11.11
CA THR A 308 5.11 4.59 11.53
C THR A 308 5.56 3.39 12.36
N PRO A 309 6.86 3.01 12.33
CA PRO A 309 7.37 1.84 13.06
C PRO A 309 7.12 1.88 14.57
N ASP A 310 7.04 3.08 15.15
CA ASP A 310 6.76 3.32 16.56
C ASP A 310 5.26 3.28 16.92
N SER A 311 4.42 2.96 15.95
CA SER A 311 2.94 2.92 16.07
C SER A 311 2.26 4.25 16.42
N LYS A 312 2.98 5.39 16.42
CA LYS A 312 2.42 6.67 16.86
C LYS A 312 1.61 7.42 15.79
N THR A 313 1.80 7.07 14.54
CA THR A 313 1.05 7.71 13.45
C THR A 313 0.59 6.67 12.44
N ILE A 314 -0.69 6.73 12.07
CA ILE A 314 -1.24 6.00 10.93
C ILE A 314 -1.44 6.97 9.77
N TYR A 315 -1.13 6.51 8.56
CA TYR A 315 -1.35 7.22 7.31
C TYR A 315 -2.42 6.51 6.49
N ILE A 316 -3.39 7.28 5.98
CA ILE A 316 -4.53 6.76 5.21
C ILE A 316 -4.56 7.49 3.87
N SER A 317 -4.53 6.73 2.76
CA SER A 317 -4.69 7.29 1.42
C SER A 317 -6.17 7.59 1.13
N ASN A 318 -6.46 8.79 0.60
CA ASN A 318 -7.80 9.30 0.32
C ASN A 318 -7.98 9.48 -1.18
N ALA A 319 -8.52 8.45 -1.84
CA ALA A 319 -8.51 8.32 -3.30
C ALA A 319 -9.31 9.44 -4.02
N ALA A 320 -10.41 9.93 -3.43
CA ALA A 320 -11.26 10.92 -4.08
C ALA A 320 -10.77 12.37 -3.93
N ILE A 321 -10.00 12.66 -2.88
CA ILE A 321 -9.56 14.04 -2.57
C ILE A 321 -8.05 14.24 -2.70
N LYS A 322 -7.35 13.33 -3.39
CA LYS A 322 -5.91 13.43 -3.73
C LYS A 322 -5.04 13.78 -2.51
N SER A 323 -5.24 13.08 -1.42
CA SER A 323 -4.51 13.36 -0.18
C SER A 323 -4.18 12.10 0.61
N VAL A 324 -3.30 12.26 1.58
CA VAL A 324 -3.03 11.30 2.64
C VAL A 324 -3.34 11.97 3.97
N THR A 325 -4.13 11.30 4.82
CA THR A 325 -4.40 11.76 6.19
C THR A 325 -3.44 11.09 7.16
N ALA A 326 -2.71 11.88 7.94
CA ALA A 326 -1.92 11.43 9.08
C ALA A 326 -2.73 11.60 10.36
N ILE A 327 -2.83 10.53 11.17
CA ILE A 327 -3.59 10.52 12.42
C ILE A 327 -2.66 10.10 13.57
N ASP A 328 -2.70 10.84 14.67
CA ASP A 328 -2.12 10.44 15.94
C ASP A 328 -2.88 9.24 16.51
N THR A 329 -2.20 8.14 16.75
CA THR A 329 -2.85 6.88 17.17
C THR A 329 -3.25 6.90 18.64
N GLU A 330 -2.54 7.62 19.50
CA GLU A 330 -2.83 7.74 20.92
C GLU A 330 -4.03 8.65 21.14
N HIS A 331 -3.96 9.88 20.61
CA HIS A 331 -5.02 10.88 20.78
C HIS A 331 -6.19 10.69 19.81
N LYS A 332 -6.05 9.85 18.78
CA LYS A 332 -7.05 9.61 17.72
C LYS A 332 -7.51 10.89 17.02
N MET A 333 -6.53 11.73 16.67
CA MET A 333 -6.75 13.04 16.06
C MET A 333 -5.99 13.17 14.75
N VAL A 334 -6.62 13.81 13.76
CA VAL A 334 -5.95 14.17 12.50
C VAL A 334 -4.84 15.17 12.77
N LYS A 335 -3.60 14.80 12.42
CA LYS A 335 -2.41 15.66 12.52
C LYS A 335 -2.18 16.49 11.27
N ALA A 336 -2.41 15.88 10.11
CA ALA A 336 -2.19 16.51 8.81
C ALA A 336 -3.04 15.89 7.71
N VAL A 337 -3.36 16.70 6.70
CA VAL A 337 -3.90 16.28 5.41
C VAL A 337 -2.89 16.71 4.36
N ILE A 338 -2.25 15.75 3.72
CA ILE A 338 -1.08 15.94 2.86
C ILE A 338 -1.52 15.79 1.41
N PRO A 339 -1.46 16.82 0.58
CA PRO A 339 -1.77 16.72 -0.84
C PRO A 339 -0.79 15.77 -1.54
N VAL A 340 -1.33 14.90 -2.42
CA VAL A 340 -0.58 13.95 -3.25
C VAL A 340 -1.17 13.92 -4.66
N GLY A 341 -0.74 12.98 -5.51
CA GLY A 341 -1.22 12.86 -6.89
C GLY A 341 -2.62 12.24 -7.04
N GLU A 342 -2.94 11.85 -8.27
CA GLU A 342 -4.26 11.37 -8.68
C GLU A 342 -4.56 9.97 -8.15
N VAL A 343 -5.71 9.83 -7.47
CA VAL A 343 -6.22 8.56 -6.95
C VAL A 343 -5.17 7.81 -6.13
N PRO A 344 -4.70 8.39 -5.00
CA PRO A 344 -3.75 7.69 -4.12
C PRO A 344 -4.40 6.42 -3.58
N LYS A 345 -3.71 5.29 -3.74
CA LYS A 345 -4.19 3.97 -3.31
C LYS A 345 -3.23 3.33 -2.33
N ARG A 346 -2.31 2.50 -2.83
CA ARG A 346 -1.37 1.77 -1.97
C ARG A 346 -0.46 2.72 -1.24
N ILE A 347 -0.29 2.44 0.03
CA ILE A 347 0.59 3.19 0.92
C ILE A 347 1.41 2.21 1.76
N THR A 348 2.68 2.47 1.91
CA THR A 348 3.59 1.61 2.68
C THR A 348 4.64 2.44 3.39
N THR A 349 5.13 1.92 4.51
CA THR A 349 6.25 2.51 5.25
C THR A 349 7.53 1.78 4.90
N LEU A 350 8.56 2.55 4.57
CA LEU A 350 9.92 2.10 4.36
C LEU A 350 10.81 2.70 5.45
N VAL A 351 11.65 1.87 6.07
CA VAL A 351 12.67 2.32 7.00
C VAL A 351 14.02 2.31 6.28
N ALA A 352 14.68 3.46 6.24
CA ALA A 352 16.03 3.57 5.70
C ALA A 352 17.02 2.84 6.63
N LYS A 353 17.86 1.98 6.07
CA LYS A 353 18.95 1.32 6.80
C LYS A 353 20.28 1.90 6.37
#